data_56be5c40889fb7091e7b2046c03625fb
#
_entry.id   56be5c40889fb7091e7b2046c03625fb
#
_cell.length_a   1.000
_cell.length_b   1.000
_cell.length_c   1.000
_cell.angle_alpha   90.00
_cell.angle_beta   90.00
_cell.angle_gamma   90.00
#
_symmetry.space_group_name_H-M   'P 1'
#
loop_
_entity.id
_entity.type
_entity.pdbx_description
1 polymer ?
#
loop_
_entity_poly.entity_id
_entity_poly.type
_entity_poly.pdbx_seq_one_letter_code
_entity_poly.pdbx_strand_id
1 'polypeptide(L)'
;MGIKSGEDRDLKRLRAICLALPDVVETSSWDHANWRTGKTLFASFEVYRGTKIFSFFAGNERQEEFLEYARFSAPRLTDQYGWVCLKLDKDVDWGEVRELASFSHGLALEDA
;
A
#
# COMPACT_ATOMS: atom_id res chain seq x y z
N MET A 1 20.20 -1.97 17.76
CA MET A 1 19.64 -2.02 17.58
C MET A 1 18.83 -1.82 17.05
N GLY A 2 18.78 -1.75 16.69
CA GLY A 2 17.95 -1.61 16.43
C GLY A 2 17.10 -1.64 15.93
N ILE A 3 16.87 -1.54 15.34
CA ILE A 3 15.99 -1.42 14.91
C ILE A 3 15.17 -2.04 14.81
N LYS A 4 14.49 -2.00 14.87
CA LYS A 4 13.46 -2.62 14.95
C LYS A 4 12.53 -2.27 14.01
N SER A 5 11.79 -3.08 13.56
CA SER A 5 10.89 -2.96 12.48
C SER A 5 9.89 -1.87 12.64
N GLY A 6 9.32 -1.73 13.73
CA GLY A 6 8.37 -0.66 13.95
C GLY A 6 8.99 0.72 13.84
N GLU A 7 10.31 0.76 13.75
CA GLU A 7 11.04 2.01 13.67
C GLU A 7 11.26 2.51 12.26
N ASP A 8 10.86 1.75 11.25
CA ASP A 8 11.03 2.18 9.88
C ASP A 8 10.22 3.44 9.61
N ARG A 9 10.91 4.47 9.11
CA ARG A 9 10.30 5.76 8.89
C ARG A 9 9.20 5.72 7.85
N ASP A 10 9.43 5.00 6.76
CA ASP A 10 8.45 4.94 5.68
C ASP A 10 7.22 4.16 6.12
N LEU A 11 7.43 3.08 6.84
CA LEU A 11 6.31 2.30 7.37
C LEU A 11 5.49 3.14 8.35
N LYS A 12 6.16 3.88 9.23
CA LYS A 12 5.43 4.73 10.19
C LYS A 12 4.61 5.79 9.46
N ARG A 13 5.18 6.37 8.41
CA ARG A 13 4.48 7.39 7.65
C ARG A 13 3.29 6.82 6.92
N LEU A 14 3.47 5.67 6.28
CA LEU A 14 2.38 5.02 5.57
C LEU A 14 1.29 4.57 6.53
N ARG A 15 1.69 4.05 7.69
CA ARG A 15 0.74 3.64 8.72
C ARG A 15 -0.14 4.81 9.15
N ALA A 16 0.47 5.97 9.36
CA ALA A 16 -0.27 7.16 9.77
C ALA A 16 -1.29 7.54 8.71
N ILE A 17 -0.92 7.44 7.44
CA ILE A 17 -1.81 7.74 6.34
C ILE A 17 -3.00 6.79 6.32
N CYS A 18 -2.74 5.49 6.39
CA CYS A 18 -3.79 4.50 6.27
C CYS A 18 -4.73 4.50 7.49
N LEU A 19 -4.15 4.63 8.69
CA LEU A 19 -4.98 4.59 9.91
C LEU A 19 -5.77 5.86 10.12
N ALA A 20 -5.47 6.92 9.38
CA ALA A 20 -6.28 8.12 9.42
C ALA A 20 -7.59 7.97 8.65
N LEU A 21 -7.70 6.94 7.81
CA LEU A 21 -8.92 6.69 7.06
C LEU A 21 -9.95 5.97 7.94
N PRO A 22 -11.26 6.14 7.67
CA PRO A 22 -12.29 5.58 8.55
C PRO A 22 -12.27 4.06 8.60
N ASP A 23 -12.43 3.52 9.80
CA ASP A 23 -12.66 2.09 10.02
C ASP A 23 -11.55 1.19 9.51
N VAL A 24 -10.32 1.67 9.55
CA VAL A 24 -9.18 0.88 9.10
C VAL A 24 -8.59 0.08 10.25
N VAL A 25 -8.31 -1.19 9.97
CA VAL A 25 -7.65 -2.09 10.92
C VAL A 25 -6.34 -2.55 10.29
N GLU A 26 -5.30 -2.55 11.09
CA GLU A 26 -3.99 -3.01 10.63
C GLU A 26 -3.66 -4.37 11.23
N THR A 27 -3.13 -5.28 10.38
CA THR A 27 -2.44 -6.47 10.86
C THR A 27 -1.01 -6.38 10.37
N SER A 28 -0.05 -6.58 11.26
CA SER A 28 1.34 -6.39 10.87
C SER A 28 2.23 -7.43 11.53
N SER A 29 3.32 -7.74 10.84
CA SER A 29 4.45 -8.41 11.40
C SER A 29 5.63 -7.46 11.22
N TRP A 30 6.82 -7.85 11.60
CA TRP A 30 7.85 -6.86 11.81
C TRP A 30 8.30 -6.10 10.55
N ASP A 31 8.12 -6.65 9.35
CA ASP A 31 8.48 -5.94 8.13
C ASP A 31 7.36 -5.96 7.10
N HIS A 32 6.14 -6.12 7.56
CA HIS A 32 5.01 -6.29 6.67
C HIS A 32 3.76 -5.78 7.38
N ALA A 33 2.94 -5.03 6.69
CA ALA A 33 1.69 -4.53 7.24
C ALA A 33 0.60 -4.60 6.20
N ASN A 34 -0.61 -4.89 6.65
CA ASN A 34 -1.80 -4.91 5.80
C ASN A 34 -2.86 -4.04 6.43
N TRP A 35 -3.57 -3.27 5.62
CA TRP A 35 -4.65 -2.41 6.10
C TRP A 35 -5.94 -2.78 5.41
N ARG A 36 -6.98 -2.98 6.25
CA ARG A 36 -8.31 -3.36 5.77
C ARG A 36 -9.35 -2.38 6.27
N THR A 37 -10.43 -2.26 5.49
CA THR A 37 -11.62 -1.62 6.00
C THR A 37 -12.72 -2.68 5.91
N GLY A 38 -13.39 -2.92 7.06
CA GLY A 38 -14.22 -4.11 7.15
C GLY A 38 -13.34 -5.33 7.00
N LYS A 39 -13.70 -6.19 6.06
CA LYS A 39 -12.90 -7.39 5.79
C LYS A 39 -12.06 -7.25 4.52
N THR A 40 -12.11 -6.10 3.88
CA THR A 40 -11.49 -5.92 2.57
C THR A 40 -10.14 -5.28 2.70
N LEU A 41 -9.13 -5.97 2.21
CA LEU A 41 -7.76 -5.45 2.17
C LEU A 41 -7.65 -4.40 1.07
N PHE A 42 -7.08 -3.24 1.39
CA PHE A 42 -6.94 -2.19 0.38
C PHE A 42 -5.51 -1.69 0.21
N ALA A 43 -4.62 -1.95 1.17
CA ALA A 43 -3.25 -1.47 1.08
C ALA A 43 -2.34 -2.35 1.90
N SER A 44 -1.07 -2.39 1.52
CA SER A 44 -0.07 -3.15 2.27
C SER A 44 1.31 -2.54 2.11
N PHE A 45 2.19 -2.93 3.00
CA PHE A 45 3.59 -2.56 2.99
C PHE A 45 4.42 -3.82 3.15
N GLU A 46 5.50 -3.93 2.37
CA GLU A 46 6.44 -5.02 2.56
C GLU A 46 7.85 -4.57 2.18
N VAL A 47 8.82 -5.31 2.65
CA VAL A 47 10.20 -5.13 2.23
C VAL A 47 10.59 -6.39 1.45
N TYR A 48 11.01 -6.19 0.21
CA TYR A 48 11.42 -7.29 -0.64
C TYR A 48 12.81 -7.00 -1.18
N ARG A 49 13.78 -7.83 -0.76
CA ARG A 49 15.17 -7.67 -1.18
C ARG A 49 15.68 -6.24 -0.91
N GLY A 50 15.33 -5.73 0.26
CA GLY A 50 15.77 -4.41 0.67
C GLY A 50 14.98 -3.26 0.09
N THR A 51 14.00 -3.53 -0.77
CA THR A 51 13.16 -2.50 -1.34
C THR A 51 11.84 -2.42 -0.61
N LYS A 52 11.49 -1.23 -0.15
CA LYS A 52 10.21 -1.00 0.53
C LYS A 52 9.14 -0.75 -0.50
N ILE A 53 8.02 -1.42 -0.37
CA ILE A 53 6.96 -1.41 -1.37
C ILE A 53 5.62 -1.11 -0.72
N PHE A 54 4.94 -0.12 -1.25
CA PHE A 54 3.56 0.19 -0.93
C PHE A 54 2.70 -0.43 -2.03
N SER A 55 1.75 -1.28 -1.66
CA SER A 55 0.83 -1.87 -2.62
C SER A 55 -0.57 -1.39 -2.31
N PHE A 56 -1.35 -1.11 -3.36
CA PHE A 56 -2.70 -0.61 -3.17
C PHE A 56 -3.62 -1.24 -4.22
N PHE A 57 -4.88 -1.39 -3.86
CA PHE A 57 -5.87 -1.96 -4.77
C PHE A 57 -6.43 -0.88 -5.66
N ALA A 58 -6.32 -1.05 -6.97
CA ALA A 58 -6.79 -0.09 -7.95
C ALA A 58 -7.98 -0.57 -8.76
N GLY A 59 -8.27 -1.88 -8.69
CA GLY A 59 -9.28 -2.47 -9.55
C GLY A 59 -8.70 -2.88 -10.88
N ASN A 60 -9.33 -3.83 -11.54
CA ASN A 60 -8.76 -4.40 -12.76
C ASN A 60 -8.61 -3.38 -13.87
N GLU A 61 -9.59 -2.50 -14.04
CA GLU A 61 -9.54 -1.52 -15.11
C GLU A 61 -8.47 -0.47 -14.88
N ARG A 62 -8.38 0.03 -13.64
CA ARG A 62 -7.43 1.09 -13.33
C ARG A 62 -6.02 0.56 -13.19
N GLN A 63 -5.86 -0.73 -12.90
CA GLN A 63 -4.54 -1.32 -12.79
C GLN A 63 -3.73 -1.07 -14.07
N GLU A 64 -4.31 -1.28 -15.22
CA GLU A 64 -3.59 -1.09 -16.48
C GLU A 64 -3.19 0.35 -16.69
N GLU A 65 -4.04 1.28 -16.30
CA GLU A 65 -3.73 2.70 -16.42
C GLU A 65 -2.51 3.07 -15.59
N PHE A 66 -2.45 2.58 -14.35
CA PHE A 66 -1.32 2.86 -13.49
C PHE A 66 -0.04 2.28 -14.06
N LEU A 67 -0.12 1.08 -14.62
CA LEU A 67 1.07 0.39 -15.11
C LEU A 67 1.68 1.07 -16.34
N GLU A 68 1.00 2.04 -16.94
CA GLU A 68 1.58 2.83 -18.01
C GLU A 68 2.67 3.78 -17.51
N TYR A 69 2.71 4.04 -16.21
CA TYR A 69 3.70 4.94 -15.63
C TYR A 69 4.84 4.13 -15.03
N ALA A 70 6.07 4.54 -15.32
CA ALA A 70 7.25 3.77 -14.96
C ALA A 70 7.39 3.53 -13.46
N ARG A 71 6.85 4.42 -12.64
CA ARG A 71 7.02 4.28 -11.19
C ARG A 71 6.11 3.22 -10.57
N PHE A 72 5.13 2.75 -11.31
CA PHE A 72 4.24 1.70 -10.81
C PHE A 72 4.57 0.36 -11.44
N SER A 73 4.34 -0.71 -10.71
CA SER A 73 4.60 -2.05 -11.22
C SER A 73 3.53 -3.01 -10.73
N ALA A 74 3.45 -4.16 -11.41
CA ALA A 74 2.51 -5.20 -11.01
C ALA A 74 3.08 -5.99 -9.84
N PRO A 75 2.22 -6.58 -9.01
CA PRO A 75 2.70 -7.44 -7.93
C PRO A 75 3.46 -8.63 -8.48
N ARG A 76 4.36 -9.16 -7.66
CA ARG A 76 5.14 -10.34 -8.04
C ARG A 76 4.27 -11.58 -8.21
N LEU A 77 3.20 -11.66 -7.45
CA LEU A 77 2.31 -12.81 -7.52
C LEU A 77 1.25 -12.57 -8.58
N THR A 78 1.04 -13.57 -9.41
CA THR A 78 0.22 -13.41 -10.60
C THR A 78 -1.28 -13.40 -10.30
N ASP A 79 -1.69 -13.81 -9.13
CA ASP A 79 -3.10 -13.84 -8.78
C ASP A 79 -3.57 -12.57 -8.06
N GLN A 80 -2.77 -11.52 -8.09
CA GLN A 80 -3.11 -10.28 -7.42
C GLN A 80 -3.71 -9.28 -8.40
N TYR A 81 -4.88 -9.62 -8.90
CA TYR A 81 -5.56 -8.78 -9.89
C TYR A 81 -5.99 -7.47 -9.29
N GLY A 82 -5.75 -6.41 -10.02
CA GLY A 82 -6.17 -5.08 -9.61
C GLY A 82 -5.24 -4.38 -8.66
N TRP A 83 -4.15 -5.02 -8.25
CA TRP A 83 -3.19 -4.44 -7.32
C TRP A 83 -2.04 -3.79 -8.05
N VAL A 84 -1.53 -2.69 -7.48
CA VAL A 84 -0.42 -1.93 -8.04
C VAL A 84 0.60 -1.68 -6.95
N CYS A 85 1.88 -1.72 -7.32
CA CYS A 85 2.98 -1.53 -6.39
C CYS A 85 3.74 -0.25 -6.68
N LEU A 86 4.18 0.43 -5.63
CA LEU A 86 4.97 1.64 -5.73
C LEU A 86 6.15 1.52 -4.78
N LYS A 87 7.38 1.69 -5.31
CA LYS A 87 8.55 1.71 -4.45
C LYS A 87 8.58 2.95 -3.59
N LEU A 88 8.91 2.77 -2.32
CA LEU A 88 9.04 3.90 -1.40
C LEU A 88 10.51 4.27 -1.30
N ASP A 89 11.00 4.95 -2.32
CA ASP A 89 12.38 5.41 -2.35
C ASP A 89 12.41 6.92 -2.11
N LYS A 90 13.58 7.53 -2.30
CA LYS A 90 13.75 8.94 -1.99
C LYS A 90 12.94 9.85 -2.90
N ASP A 91 12.49 9.34 -4.04
CA ASP A 91 11.75 10.16 -5.00
C ASP A 91 10.24 10.04 -4.85
N VAL A 92 9.78 9.27 -3.87
CA VAL A 92 8.35 9.05 -3.71
C VAL A 92 7.65 10.35 -3.31
N ASP A 93 6.49 10.57 -3.89
CA ASP A 93 5.64 11.72 -3.56
C ASP A 93 4.62 11.27 -2.52
N TRP A 94 4.82 11.70 -1.28
CA TRP A 94 3.95 11.27 -0.18
C TRP A 94 2.54 11.84 -0.28
N GLY A 95 2.38 12.97 -0.99
CA GLY A 95 1.05 13.48 -1.30
C GLY A 95 0.31 12.51 -2.21
N GLU A 96 1.01 11.96 -3.20
CA GLU A 96 0.43 10.95 -4.07
C GLU A 96 0.09 9.69 -3.28
N VAL A 97 0.96 9.25 -2.39
CA VAL A 97 0.70 8.07 -1.57
C VAL A 97 -0.59 8.25 -0.78
N ARG A 98 -0.77 9.43 -0.20
CA ARG A 98 -1.99 9.71 0.56
C ARG A 98 -3.22 9.61 -0.33
N GLU A 99 -3.15 10.14 -1.54
CA GLU A 99 -4.27 10.10 -2.46
C GLU A 99 -4.57 8.67 -2.91
N LEU A 100 -3.52 7.89 -3.16
CA LEU A 100 -3.69 6.50 -3.58
C LEU A 100 -4.30 5.65 -2.47
N ALA A 101 -3.88 5.86 -1.23
CA ALA A 101 -4.44 5.12 -0.11
C ALA A 101 -5.93 5.45 0.05
N SER A 102 -6.27 6.73 -0.07
CA SER A 102 -7.66 7.17 0.04
C SER A 102 -8.51 6.59 -1.08
N PHE A 103 -7.97 6.59 -2.29
CA PHE A 103 -8.65 6.02 -3.46
C PHE A 103 -8.93 4.53 -3.25
N SER A 104 -7.92 3.78 -2.81
CA SER A 104 -8.09 2.35 -2.59
C SER A 104 -9.07 2.05 -1.46
N HIS A 105 -9.02 2.85 -0.42
CA HIS A 105 -9.95 2.72 0.70
C HIS A 105 -11.39 2.91 0.21
N GLY A 106 -11.60 3.90 -0.66
CA GLY A 106 -12.93 4.14 -1.22
C GLY A 106 -13.44 2.96 -2.02
N LEU A 107 -12.56 2.32 -2.81
CA LEU A 107 -12.95 1.14 -3.55
C LEU A 107 -13.31 -0.01 -2.62
N ALA A 108 -12.57 -0.17 -1.54
CA ALA A 108 -12.84 -1.24 -0.57
C ALA A 108 -14.19 -1.03 0.11
N LEU A 109 -14.55 0.22 0.38
CA LEU A 109 -15.84 0.52 0.95
C LEU A 109 -16.98 0.11 0.02
N GLU A 110 -16.80 0.33 -1.29
CA GLU A 110 -17.81 -0.06 -2.26
C GLU A 110 -17.98 -1.57 -2.31
N ASP A 111 -16.90 -2.29 -2.06
CA ASP A 111 -16.89 -3.73 -2.12
C ASP A 111 -17.50 -4.37 -0.88
N ALA A 112 -17.65 -3.62 0.17
CA ALA A 112 -18.09 -4.16 1.46
C ALA A 112 -19.57 -4.51 1.51
#